data_ff701445c9c22e7e33dfe2b5995d3867
#
_entry.id   ff701445c9c22e7e33dfe2b5995d3867
#
_cell.length_a   1.000
_cell.length_b   1.000
_cell.length_c   1.000
_cell.angle_alpha   90.00
_cell.angle_beta   90.00
_cell.angle_gamma   90.00
#
_symmetry.space_group_name_H-M   'P 1'
#
loop_
_entity.id
_entity.type
_entity.pdbx_description
1 polymer ?
#
loop_
_entity_poly.entity_id
_entity_poly.type
_entity_poly.pdbx_seq_one_letter_code
_entity_poly.pdbx_strand_id
1 'polypeptide(L)'
;IASPDNNYTEDKRMIIHIYTHVIYPSESLAQILEEQSIYWNDDLDFITSMIVKTFKKFREEDHSGKPLMELYKNDEDRDYVIRLFRQAILHRDEYVDYIKQNTRNWDLERIAFMDILIMQMAIAELVGFPSIPTKVTLNEYLEISKFYSTAKSNVFVNGVLDKVVDQLKGEKKIVKKGRGLIGENEA
;
A
#
# COMPACT_ATOMS: atom_id res chain seq x y z
N ILE A 1 21.77 28.54 10.94
CA ILE A 1 23.06 29.31 10.89
C ILE A 1 23.36 29.43 9.40
N ALA A 2 23.12 30.62 8.83
CA ALA A 2 23.46 30.90 7.44
C ALA A 2 24.97 30.85 7.27
N SER A 3 25.46 30.05 6.32
CA SER A 3 26.85 30.10 5.90
C SER A 3 27.12 31.47 5.24
N PRO A 4 28.25 32.12 5.51
CA PRO A 4 28.61 33.35 4.84
C PRO A 4 28.88 33.19 3.34
N ASP A 5 29.11 31.97 2.88
CA ASP A 5 29.35 31.63 1.49
C ASP A 5 28.07 31.07 0.89
N ASN A 6 27.35 31.87 0.10
CA ASN A 6 26.13 31.50 -0.61
C ASN A 6 26.43 30.30 -1.55
N ASN A 7 26.35 29.08 -1.01
CA ASN A 7 26.81 27.86 -1.66
C ASN A 7 25.63 26.91 -1.83
N TYR A 8 25.24 26.67 -3.07
CA TYR A 8 24.13 25.78 -3.44
C TYR A 8 24.17 24.42 -2.72
N THR A 9 25.36 23.83 -2.56
CA THR A 9 25.53 22.53 -1.91
C THR A 9 25.17 22.59 -0.42
N GLU A 10 25.53 23.67 0.27
CA GLU A 10 25.20 23.87 1.67
C GLU A 10 23.72 24.17 1.86
N ASP A 11 23.15 25.03 1.01
CA ASP A 11 21.73 25.35 1.01
C ASP A 11 20.89 24.09 0.79
N LYS A 12 21.27 23.28 -0.19
CA LYS A 12 20.63 21.99 -0.45
C LYS A 12 20.71 21.03 0.73
N ARG A 13 21.87 20.95 1.41
CA ARG A 13 22.05 20.15 2.62
C ARG A 13 21.17 20.67 3.75
N MET A 14 21.10 21.98 3.91
CA MET A 14 20.28 22.64 4.93
C MET A 14 18.80 22.35 4.72
N ILE A 15 18.29 22.47 3.50
CA ILE A 15 16.89 22.16 3.17
C ILE A 15 16.56 20.71 3.49
N ILE A 16 17.41 19.76 3.09
CA ILE A 16 17.23 18.35 3.40
C ILE A 16 17.24 18.12 4.92
N HIS A 17 18.15 18.77 5.63
CA HIS A 17 18.23 18.67 7.08
C HIS A 17 16.98 19.22 7.78
N ILE A 18 16.53 20.41 7.42
CA ILE A 18 15.31 21.02 7.97
C ILE A 18 14.09 20.09 7.68
N TYR A 19 13.97 19.62 6.45
CA TYR A 19 12.86 18.74 6.09
C TYR A 19 12.87 17.47 6.92
N THR A 20 14.03 16.80 7.04
CA THR A 20 14.14 15.49 7.70
C THR A 20 14.04 15.58 9.23
N HIS A 21 14.56 16.67 9.84
CA HIS A 21 14.67 16.73 11.30
C HIS A 21 13.70 17.71 11.97
N VAL A 22 13.04 18.57 11.20
CA VAL A 22 12.10 19.56 11.75
C VAL A 22 10.69 19.37 11.19
N ILE A 23 10.55 19.25 9.86
CA ILE A 23 9.23 19.20 9.22
C ILE A 23 8.63 17.79 9.36
N TYR A 24 9.35 16.77 8.92
CA TYR A 24 8.86 15.39 8.93
C TYR A 24 8.50 14.87 10.34
N PRO A 25 9.31 15.10 11.41
CA PRO A 25 8.97 14.61 12.74
C PRO A 25 7.88 15.43 13.46
N SER A 26 7.26 16.39 12.79
CA SER A 26 6.23 17.25 13.40
C SER A 26 4.92 16.50 13.58
N GLU A 27 4.61 16.10 14.80
CA GLU A 27 3.33 15.45 15.15
C GLU A 27 2.11 16.29 14.75
N SER A 28 2.21 17.63 14.90
CA SER A 28 1.13 18.54 14.48
C SER A 28 0.91 18.52 12.98
N LEU A 29 1.97 18.39 12.17
CA LEU A 29 1.84 18.27 10.72
C LEU A 29 1.22 16.93 10.34
N ALA A 30 1.67 15.84 10.94
CA ALA A 30 1.11 14.51 10.71
C ALA A 30 -0.39 14.49 11.02
N GLN A 31 -0.79 15.01 12.18
CA GLN A 31 -2.20 15.11 12.56
C GLN A 31 -3.04 15.94 11.57
N ILE A 32 -2.55 17.11 11.14
CA ILE A 32 -3.26 17.94 10.16
C ILE A 32 -3.42 17.21 8.82
N LEU A 33 -2.41 16.46 8.39
CA LEU A 33 -2.47 15.70 7.14
C LEU A 33 -3.48 14.54 7.24
N GLU A 34 -3.44 13.77 8.32
CA GLU A 34 -4.40 12.68 8.59
C GLU A 34 -5.85 13.19 8.63
N GLU A 35 -6.09 14.35 9.26
CA GLU A 35 -7.42 14.98 9.30
C GLU A 35 -7.91 15.42 7.91
N GLN A 36 -7.00 15.73 6.99
CA GLN A 36 -7.35 16.12 5.62
C GLN A 36 -7.64 14.92 4.72
N SER A 37 -6.94 13.81 4.88
CA SER A 37 -7.11 12.65 4.01
C SER A 37 -6.56 11.37 4.64
N ILE A 38 -7.34 10.31 4.54
CA ILE A 38 -6.95 8.96 4.96
C ILE A 38 -5.69 8.43 4.24
N TYR A 39 -5.33 8.99 3.08
CA TYR A 39 -4.11 8.61 2.35
C TYR A 39 -2.82 8.92 3.11
N TRP A 40 -2.87 9.79 4.12
CA TRP A 40 -1.71 10.12 4.94
C TRP A 40 -1.45 9.13 6.09
N ASN A 41 -2.30 8.12 6.29
CA ASN A 41 -2.16 7.19 7.41
C ASN A 41 -0.89 6.32 7.28
N ASP A 42 -0.46 5.99 6.07
CA ASP A 42 0.72 5.16 5.81
C ASP A 42 1.72 5.77 4.80
N ASP A 43 1.30 6.77 4.03
CA ASP A 43 2.11 7.33 2.96
C ASP A 43 3.18 8.33 3.43
N LEU A 44 3.12 8.82 4.67
CA LEU A 44 3.97 9.92 5.14
C LEU A 44 5.46 9.59 5.04
N ASP A 45 5.86 8.38 5.45
CA ASP A 45 7.26 7.91 5.39
C ASP A 45 7.74 7.77 3.95
N PHE A 46 6.90 7.20 3.09
CA PHE A 46 7.20 7.03 1.68
C PHE A 46 7.37 8.38 0.99
N ILE A 47 6.41 9.29 1.15
CA ILE A 47 6.42 10.65 0.56
C ILE A 47 7.65 11.43 1.04
N THR A 48 7.99 11.35 2.34
CA THR A 48 9.19 11.97 2.89
C THR A 48 10.46 11.47 2.20
N SER A 49 10.56 10.15 2.02
CA SER A 49 11.71 9.56 1.32
C SER A 49 11.82 10.06 -0.13
N MET A 50 10.67 10.22 -0.81
CA MET A 50 10.60 10.70 -2.18
C MET A 50 10.96 12.19 -2.29
N ILE A 51 10.51 13.03 -1.35
CA ILE A 51 10.89 14.44 -1.27
C ILE A 51 12.40 14.59 -1.08
N VAL A 52 12.99 13.84 -0.14
CA VAL A 52 14.45 13.86 0.08
C VAL A 52 15.20 13.40 -1.17
N LYS A 53 14.75 12.33 -1.85
CA LYS A 53 15.34 11.89 -3.12
C LYS A 53 15.24 12.96 -4.22
N THR A 54 14.13 13.69 -4.25
CA THR A 54 13.91 14.79 -5.20
C THR A 54 14.89 15.92 -4.95
N PHE A 55 15.03 16.39 -3.70
CA PHE A 55 16.01 17.39 -3.35
C PHE A 55 17.45 16.97 -3.67
N LYS A 56 17.80 15.69 -3.43
CA LYS A 56 19.13 15.15 -3.78
C LYS A 56 19.42 15.17 -5.26
N LYS A 57 18.40 15.07 -6.12
CA LYS A 57 18.55 15.10 -7.58
C LYS A 57 18.69 16.51 -8.16
N PHE A 58 18.24 17.55 -7.46
CA PHE A 58 18.38 18.93 -7.94
C PHE A 58 19.85 19.32 -8.14
N ARG A 59 20.13 20.06 -9.21
CA ARG A 59 21.43 20.64 -9.53
C ARG A 59 21.26 22.15 -9.71
N GLU A 60 22.36 22.91 -9.46
CA GLU A 60 22.34 24.36 -9.56
C GLU A 60 21.98 24.85 -10.97
N GLU A 61 22.38 24.08 -11.98
CA GLU A 61 22.11 24.39 -13.39
C GLU A 61 20.68 24.02 -13.82
N ASP A 62 19.91 23.35 -12.97
CA ASP A 62 18.54 22.96 -13.28
C ASP A 62 17.63 24.20 -13.29
N HIS A 63 17.32 24.70 -14.47
CA HIS A 63 16.29 25.75 -14.63
C HIS A 63 14.90 25.19 -14.38
N SER A 64 13.99 26.07 -13.97
CA SER A 64 12.58 25.75 -13.62
C SER A 64 11.95 24.77 -14.61
N GLY A 65 11.53 23.61 -14.16
CA GLY A 65 10.76 22.64 -14.96
C GLY A 65 11.24 21.20 -14.92
N LYS A 66 12.22 20.83 -14.08
CA LYS A 66 12.45 19.39 -13.85
C LYS A 66 11.23 18.77 -13.20
N PRO A 67 10.68 17.71 -13.80
CA PRO A 67 9.51 17.05 -13.24
C PRO A 67 9.85 16.45 -11.87
N LEU A 68 8.90 16.45 -10.99
CA LEU A 68 8.90 15.63 -9.78
C LEU A 68 9.17 14.17 -10.17
N MET A 69 9.51 13.34 -9.21
CA MET A 69 9.66 11.92 -9.48
C MET A 69 8.34 11.35 -10.03
N GLU A 70 8.46 10.43 -10.98
CA GLU A 70 7.31 9.77 -11.56
C GLU A 70 6.52 9.01 -10.49
N LEU A 71 5.19 9.02 -10.60
CA LEU A 71 4.30 8.33 -9.67
C LEU A 71 4.49 6.81 -9.72
N TYR A 72 4.71 6.27 -10.92
CA TYR A 72 4.95 4.84 -11.13
C TYR A 72 6.40 4.59 -11.50
N LYS A 73 6.97 3.51 -11.01
CA LYS A 73 8.33 3.09 -11.34
C LYS A 73 8.46 2.69 -12.81
N ASN A 74 7.40 2.10 -13.36
CA ASN A 74 7.32 1.62 -14.73
C ASN A 74 5.84 1.43 -15.14
N ASP A 75 5.61 1.06 -16.40
CA ASP A 75 4.27 0.80 -16.93
C ASP A 75 3.60 -0.43 -16.28
N GLU A 76 4.38 -1.43 -15.83
CA GLU A 76 3.85 -2.62 -15.16
C GLU A 76 3.15 -2.26 -13.83
N ASP A 77 3.73 -1.32 -13.07
CA ASP A 77 3.13 -0.83 -11.81
C ASP A 77 1.82 -0.11 -12.07
N ARG A 78 1.78 0.72 -13.14
CA ARG A 78 0.54 1.39 -13.56
C ARG A 78 -0.54 0.40 -13.98
N ASP A 79 -0.19 -0.56 -14.79
CA ASP A 79 -1.11 -1.59 -15.28
C ASP A 79 -1.61 -2.47 -14.13
N TYR A 80 -0.75 -2.76 -13.15
CA TYR A 80 -1.12 -3.48 -11.94
C TYR A 80 -2.24 -2.75 -11.19
N VAL A 81 -2.08 -1.44 -10.91
CA VAL A 81 -3.07 -0.64 -10.18
C VAL A 81 -4.42 -0.63 -10.92
N ILE A 82 -4.40 -0.36 -12.23
CA ILE A 82 -5.63 -0.32 -13.05
C ILE A 82 -6.33 -1.68 -13.05
N ARG A 83 -5.56 -2.75 -13.22
CA ARG A 83 -6.08 -4.10 -13.28
C ARG A 83 -6.66 -4.55 -11.94
N LEU A 84 -5.95 -4.29 -10.83
CA LEU A 84 -6.40 -4.62 -9.48
C LEU A 84 -7.73 -3.91 -9.16
N PHE A 85 -7.79 -2.60 -9.41
CA PHE A 85 -8.99 -1.81 -9.20
C PHE A 85 -10.19 -2.34 -9.99
N ARG A 86 -9.99 -2.63 -11.27
CA ARG A 86 -11.04 -3.22 -12.12
C ARG A 86 -11.51 -4.58 -11.62
N GLN A 87 -10.59 -5.47 -11.26
CA GLN A 87 -10.92 -6.79 -10.72
C GLN A 87 -11.74 -6.67 -9.44
N ALA A 88 -11.31 -5.81 -8.50
CA ALA A 88 -12.00 -5.61 -7.25
C ALA A 88 -13.45 -5.11 -7.45
N ILE A 89 -13.68 -4.18 -8.40
CA ILE A 89 -15.03 -3.65 -8.66
C ILE A 89 -15.90 -4.64 -9.44
N LEU A 90 -15.38 -5.20 -10.54
CA LEU A 90 -16.19 -6.03 -11.44
C LEU A 90 -16.60 -7.36 -10.82
N HIS A 91 -15.81 -7.89 -9.89
CA HIS A 91 -16.09 -9.15 -9.19
C HIS A 91 -16.48 -8.96 -7.72
N ARG A 92 -16.89 -7.73 -7.34
CA ARG A 92 -17.22 -7.36 -5.97
C ARG A 92 -18.15 -8.38 -5.29
N ASP A 93 -19.26 -8.71 -5.92
CA ASP A 93 -20.27 -9.55 -5.31
C ASP A 93 -19.76 -10.99 -5.09
N GLU A 94 -18.99 -11.52 -6.04
CA GLU A 94 -18.32 -12.82 -5.90
C GLU A 94 -17.33 -12.82 -4.73
N TYR A 95 -16.49 -11.79 -4.62
CA TYR A 95 -15.49 -11.70 -3.56
C TYR A 95 -16.10 -11.48 -2.18
N VAL A 96 -17.15 -10.68 -2.10
CA VAL A 96 -17.92 -10.49 -0.87
C VAL A 96 -18.62 -11.79 -0.45
N ASP A 97 -19.08 -12.61 -1.38
CA ASP A 97 -19.67 -13.91 -1.05
C ASP A 97 -18.64 -14.90 -0.48
N TYR A 98 -17.37 -14.90 -0.94
CA TYR A 98 -16.30 -15.65 -0.30
C TYR A 98 -16.07 -15.19 1.15
N ILE A 99 -16.06 -13.88 1.40
CA ILE A 99 -15.94 -13.33 2.75
C ILE A 99 -17.09 -13.82 3.62
N LYS A 100 -18.34 -13.73 3.14
CA LYS A 100 -19.55 -14.17 3.87
C LYS A 100 -19.47 -15.65 4.25
N GLN A 101 -19.11 -16.51 3.31
CA GLN A 101 -19.03 -17.95 3.53
C GLN A 101 -18.01 -18.33 4.61
N ASN A 102 -16.95 -17.53 4.74
CA ASN A 102 -15.86 -17.76 5.69
C ASN A 102 -15.99 -16.98 7.01
N THR A 103 -17.07 -16.20 7.17
CA THR A 103 -17.39 -15.43 8.39
C THR A 103 -18.65 -15.93 9.11
N ARG A 104 -18.89 -17.25 9.15
CA ARG A 104 -20.14 -17.92 9.56
C ARG A 104 -20.75 -17.46 10.89
N ASN A 105 -20.01 -16.85 11.79
CA ASN A 105 -20.49 -16.37 13.09
C ASN A 105 -20.58 -14.84 13.18
N TRP A 106 -20.42 -14.12 12.06
CA TRP A 106 -20.40 -12.67 12.02
C TRP A 106 -21.38 -12.19 10.95
N ASP A 107 -22.29 -11.35 11.37
CA ASP A 107 -23.15 -10.61 10.45
C ASP A 107 -22.26 -9.60 9.69
N LEU A 108 -22.35 -9.59 8.37
CA LEU A 108 -21.54 -8.65 7.54
C LEU A 108 -21.80 -7.20 7.91
N GLU A 109 -23.01 -6.87 8.35
CA GLU A 109 -23.34 -5.51 8.80
C GLU A 109 -22.55 -5.08 10.04
N ARG A 110 -21.95 -6.03 10.75
CA ARG A 110 -21.11 -5.78 11.93
C ARG A 110 -19.61 -5.77 11.63
N ILE A 111 -19.21 -6.12 10.43
CA ILE A 111 -17.81 -6.08 9.97
C ILE A 111 -17.51 -4.64 9.54
N ALA A 112 -16.34 -4.12 9.94
CA ALA A 112 -15.91 -2.82 9.49
C ALA A 112 -15.84 -2.76 7.96
N PHE A 113 -16.37 -1.70 7.37
CA PHE A 113 -16.40 -1.53 5.91
C PHE A 113 -15.00 -1.64 5.29
N MET A 114 -13.98 -1.09 5.96
CA MET A 114 -12.59 -1.17 5.50
C MET A 114 -12.07 -2.60 5.50
N ASP A 115 -12.43 -3.43 6.48
CA ASP A 115 -12.04 -4.85 6.50
C ASP A 115 -12.58 -5.58 5.27
N ILE A 116 -13.84 -5.31 4.91
CA ILE A 116 -14.46 -5.91 3.71
C ILE A 116 -13.72 -5.46 2.45
N LEU A 117 -13.39 -4.17 2.31
CA LEU A 117 -12.66 -3.66 1.15
C LEU A 117 -11.26 -4.25 1.05
N ILE A 118 -10.53 -4.34 2.15
CA ILE A 118 -9.18 -4.90 2.20
C ILE A 118 -9.21 -6.37 1.79
N MET A 119 -10.12 -7.17 2.35
CA MET A 119 -10.26 -8.57 1.98
C MET A 119 -10.69 -8.75 0.51
N GLN A 120 -11.59 -7.91 0.02
CA GLN A 120 -12.02 -7.91 -1.38
C GLN A 120 -10.86 -7.66 -2.34
N MET A 121 -10.01 -6.67 -2.03
CA MET A 121 -8.83 -6.37 -2.81
C MET A 121 -7.80 -7.50 -2.74
N ALA A 122 -7.58 -8.10 -1.56
CA ALA A 122 -6.72 -9.26 -1.40
C ALA A 122 -7.17 -10.44 -2.28
N ILE A 123 -8.47 -10.74 -2.29
CA ILE A 123 -9.04 -11.80 -3.13
C ILE A 123 -8.84 -11.48 -4.62
N ALA A 124 -9.07 -10.22 -5.02
CA ALA A 124 -8.84 -9.77 -6.39
C ALA A 124 -7.39 -9.99 -6.84
N GLU A 125 -6.42 -9.73 -5.96
CA GLU A 125 -5.00 -9.95 -6.25
C GLU A 125 -4.66 -11.45 -6.27
N LEU A 126 -5.14 -12.22 -5.29
CA LEU A 126 -4.92 -13.67 -5.22
C LEU A 126 -5.32 -14.38 -6.51
N VAL A 127 -6.50 -14.03 -7.05
CA VAL A 127 -7.07 -14.62 -8.25
C VAL A 127 -6.50 -14.01 -9.53
N GLY A 128 -6.37 -12.69 -9.56
CA GLY A 128 -6.03 -11.92 -10.76
C GLY A 128 -4.54 -11.88 -11.10
N PHE A 129 -3.63 -12.17 -10.15
CA PHE A 129 -2.19 -11.97 -10.31
C PHE A 129 -1.37 -13.23 -10.04
N PRO A 130 -1.23 -14.09 -11.05
CA PRO A 130 -0.53 -15.37 -10.91
C PRO A 130 0.96 -15.25 -10.52
N SER A 131 1.59 -14.13 -10.85
CA SER A 131 3.02 -13.88 -10.58
C SER A 131 3.33 -13.42 -9.16
N ILE A 132 2.30 -13.08 -8.36
CA ILE A 132 2.45 -12.64 -6.97
C ILE A 132 2.20 -13.86 -6.06
N PRO A 133 3.16 -14.22 -5.17
CA PRO A 133 2.98 -15.31 -4.22
C PRO A 133 1.82 -15.06 -3.26
N THR A 134 1.08 -16.10 -2.91
CA THR A 134 -0.04 -16.01 -1.96
C THR A 134 0.37 -15.38 -0.63
N LYS A 135 1.52 -15.80 -0.06
CA LYS A 135 2.04 -15.25 1.20
C LYS A 135 2.34 -13.74 1.11
N VAL A 136 2.82 -13.26 -0.04
CA VAL A 136 3.08 -11.83 -0.26
C VAL A 136 1.77 -11.06 -0.23
N THR A 137 0.78 -11.48 -1.04
CA THR A 137 -0.55 -10.86 -1.01
C THR A 137 -1.11 -10.79 0.41
N LEU A 138 -1.12 -11.90 1.15
CA LEU A 138 -1.66 -11.91 2.51
C LEU A 138 -0.93 -10.91 3.42
N ASN A 139 0.40 -10.90 3.40
CA ASN A 139 1.17 -10.00 4.25
C ASN A 139 0.91 -8.52 3.93
N GLU A 140 0.87 -8.15 2.65
CA GLU A 140 0.64 -6.75 2.24
C GLU A 140 -0.75 -6.26 2.70
N TYR A 141 -1.80 -7.06 2.50
CA TYR A 141 -3.14 -6.65 2.94
C TYR A 141 -3.33 -6.69 4.46
N LEU A 142 -2.57 -7.50 5.18
CA LEU A 142 -2.52 -7.44 6.64
C LEU A 142 -1.82 -6.17 7.13
N GLU A 143 -0.73 -5.75 6.51
CA GLU A 143 -0.10 -4.46 6.82
C GLU A 143 -1.07 -3.30 6.52
N ILE A 144 -1.71 -3.26 5.35
CA ILE A 144 -2.73 -2.25 5.02
C ILE A 144 -3.83 -2.20 6.09
N SER A 145 -4.27 -3.35 6.61
CA SER A 145 -5.32 -3.38 7.63
C SER A 145 -4.94 -2.70 8.94
N LYS A 146 -3.66 -2.64 9.28
CA LYS A 146 -3.17 -1.95 10.49
C LYS A 146 -3.32 -0.43 10.40
N PHE A 147 -3.20 0.12 9.19
CA PHE A 147 -3.28 1.58 8.96
C PHE A 147 -4.71 2.05 8.68
N TYR A 148 -5.50 1.24 8.00
CA TYR A 148 -6.80 1.67 7.47
C TYR A 148 -8.01 1.08 8.20
N SER A 149 -7.80 0.21 9.20
CA SER A 149 -8.89 -0.38 9.94
C SER A 149 -8.66 -0.35 11.46
N THR A 150 -9.45 -1.13 12.22
CA THR A 150 -9.37 -1.12 13.69
C THR A 150 -8.16 -1.91 14.19
N ALA A 151 -7.70 -1.62 15.41
CA ALA A 151 -6.56 -2.30 16.03
C ALA A 151 -6.68 -3.85 16.11
N LYS A 152 -7.90 -4.39 16.00
CA LYS A 152 -8.15 -5.84 16.01
C LYS A 152 -8.40 -6.43 14.62
N SER A 153 -8.49 -5.58 13.61
CA SER A 153 -8.86 -5.99 12.25
C SER A 153 -7.84 -6.91 11.61
N ASN A 154 -6.54 -6.70 11.84
CA ASN A 154 -5.53 -7.54 11.23
C ASN A 154 -5.67 -9.02 11.59
N VAL A 155 -6.01 -9.36 12.85
CA VAL A 155 -6.23 -10.74 13.29
C VAL A 155 -7.49 -11.31 12.64
N PHE A 156 -8.56 -10.51 12.57
CA PHE A 156 -9.80 -10.91 11.91
C PHE A 156 -9.61 -11.13 10.42
N VAL A 157 -9.02 -10.17 9.72
CA VAL A 157 -8.74 -10.22 8.26
C VAL A 157 -7.86 -11.43 7.95
N ASN A 158 -6.79 -11.67 8.73
CA ASN A 158 -5.95 -12.85 8.56
C ASN A 158 -6.76 -14.15 8.65
N GLY A 159 -7.53 -14.32 9.72
CA GLY A 159 -8.29 -15.55 9.93
C GLY A 159 -9.39 -15.81 8.88
N VAL A 160 -9.92 -14.75 8.25
CA VAL A 160 -10.87 -14.88 7.13
C VAL A 160 -10.13 -15.19 5.84
N LEU A 161 -9.06 -14.44 5.51
CA LEU A 161 -8.29 -14.63 4.29
C LEU A 161 -7.64 -16.01 4.20
N ASP A 162 -7.14 -16.57 5.32
CA ASP A 162 -6.60 -17.94 5.36
C ASP A 162 -7.64 -18.96 4.87
N LYS A 163 -8.87 -18.88 5.38
CA LYS A 163 -9.95 -19.78 4.96
C LYS A 163 -10.37 -19.55 3.50
N VAL A 164 -10.41 -18.30 3.06
CA VAL A 164 -10.70 -17.95 1.68
C VAL A 164 -9.65 -18.51 0.73
N VAL A 165 -8.38 -18.42 1.10
CA VAL A 165 -7.28 -19.00 0.31
C VAL A 165 -7.44 -20.52 0.19
N ASP A 166 -7.72 -21.23 1.28
CA ASP A 166 -7.94 -22.66 1.27
C ASP A 166 -9.12 -23.03 0.35
N GLN A 167 -10.22 -22.30 0.43
CA GLN A 167 -11.37 -22.51 -0.43
C GLN A 167 -11.04 -22.25 -1.90
N LEU A 168 -10.41 -21.13 -2.23
CA LEU A 168 -10.03 -20.77 -3.60
C LEU A 168 -9.00 -21.74 -4.19
N LYS A 169 -8.08 -22.28 -3.38
CA LYS A 169 -7.16 -23.35 -3.80
C LYS A 169 -7.91 -24.64 -4.09
N GLY A 170 -8.86 -25.03 -3.23
CA GLY A 170 -9.73 -26.19 -3.44
C GLY A 170 -10.55 -26.09 -4.72
N GLU A 171 -11.04 -24.89 -5.03
CA GLU A 171 -11.79 -24.58 -6.26
C GLU A 171 -10.90 -24.34 -7.49
N LYS A 172 -9.56 -24.43 -7.35
CA LYS A 172 -8.56 -24.18 -8.40
C LYS A 172 -8.65 -22.76 -9.02
N LYS A 173 -9.13 -21.79 -8.26
CA LYS A 173 -9.21 -20.37 -8.66
C LYS A 173 -7.91 -19.61 -8.43
N ILE A 174 -7.10 -20.00 -7.47
CA ILE A 174 -5.73 -19.49 -7.31
C ILE A 174 -4.80 -20.34 -8.18
N VAL A 175 -4.27 -19.75 -9.24
CA VAL A 175 -3.31 -20.39 -10.14
C VAL A 175 -2.04 -19.54 -10.16
N LYS A 176 -1.02 -19.96 -9.39
CA LYS A 176 0.26 -19.25 -9.31
C LYS A 176 1.22 -19.74 -10.39
N LYS A 177 2.07 -18.81 -10.94
CA LYS A 177 3.03 -19.07 -12.02
C LYS A 177 4.32 -18.29 -11.77
N GLY A 178 5.45 -18.84 -12.23
CA GLY A 178 6.74 -18.17 -12.11
C GLY A 178 7.07 -17.79 -10.67
N ARG A 179 7.35 -16.53 -10.40
CA ARG A 179 7.62 -16.03 -9.04
C ARG A 179 6.47 -16.26 -8.05
N GLY A 180 5.25 -16.35 -8.54
CA GLY A 180 4.07 -16.65 -7.70
C GLY A 180 4.11 -18.02 -7.03
N LEU A 181 4.97 -18.95 -7.47
CA LEU A 181 5.15 -20.27 -6.87
C LEU A 181 6.06 -20.27 -5.63
N ILE A 182 6.69 -19.13 -5.30
CA ILE A 182 7.57 -19.04 -4.12
C ILE A 182 6.72 -19.21 -2.85
N GLY A 183 7.06 -20.22 -2.06
CA GLY A 183 6.37 -20.55 -0.80
C GLY A 183 5.04 -21.29 -0.96
N GLU A 184 4.62 -21.66 -2.18
CA GLU A 184 3.38 -22.45 -2.39
C GLU A 184 3.56 -23.97 -2.09
N ASN A 185 4.82 -24.48 -2.10
CA ASN A 185 5.11 -25.90 -1.90
C ASN A 185 5.47 -26.25 -0.44
N GLU A 186 5.29 -25.35 0.51
CA GLU A 186 5.61 -25.52 1.93
C GLU A 186 4.36 -25.78 2.80
N ALA A 187 3.27 -26.22 2.20
CA ALA A 187 2.04 -26.55 2.91
C ALA A 187 1.76 -28.04 2.86
#